data_46136738194fd3cb65c07062fe2575b9
#
_entry.id   46136738194fd3cb65c07062fe2575b9
#
_cell.length_a   1.000
_cell.length_b   1.000
_cell.length_c   1.000
_cell.angle_alpha   90.00
_cell.angle_beta   90.00
_cell.angle_gamma   90.00
#
_symmetry.space_group_name_H-M   'P 1'
#
loop_
_entity.id
_entity.type
_entity.pdbx_description
1 polymer ?
#
loop_
_entity_poly.entity_id
_entity_poly.type
_entity_poly.pdbx_seq_one_letter_code
_entity_poly.pdbx_strand_id
1 'polypeptide(L)'
;GSEMCIRDRFSNLNVVEIVSQNTNNPLPLAIAQVIKVAAMHRVTDAYGPIPYSQIGVDGSIKSPYDSEQQVYAKFFEELNASIKIMNEQSNDRLTASADYIYSGDVKKWIRFANSLKLRLAMRIVNADPTTARKMVEEALDPQYGGVIEQNADNAAWRYFAGSVTNPIYTATQYNHVLSHNDDKKECLTGGDTHAAADIICYMNGYNDPRREKYFVKSEWDGYEYVGMRRGISIPDLNTVGHKYSGVNLKPTDPLYWMNAAEVAFLRAEAKAIYGFNTGGEAKDFYEQGIRLSFEQWGVDGADQYMNKDTKNSISYTDPNKGLNSYADELTKLTVKWNENATPEAVSYTHLRAHETRGNL
;
A
#
# COMPACT_ATOMS: atom_id res chain seq x y z
N GLY A 1 -25.11 -3.55 -0.37
CA GLY A 1 -23.91 -4.36 -0.06
C GLY A 1 -22.87 -3.62 0.75
N SER A 2 -22.42 -2.42 0.34
CA SER A 2 -21.34 -1.69 1.01
C SER A 2 -21.71 -1.18 2.42
N GLU A 3 -22.91 -0.67 2.63
CA GLU A 3 -23.38 -0.20 3.93
C GLU A 3 -23.43 -1.31 4.98
N MET A 4 -23.82 -2.51 4.60
CA MET A 4 -23.87 -3.66 5.50
C MET A 4 -22.46 -4.05 5.95
N CYS A 5 -21.49 -4.09 5.04
CA CYS A 5 -20.09 -4.39 5.37
C CYS A 5 -19.46 -3.32 6.27
N ILE A 6 -19.80 -2.05 6.09
CA ILE A 6 -19.34 -0.96 6.95
C ILE A 6 -19.92 -1.14 8.36
N ARG A 7 -21.21 -1.38 8.48
CA ARG A 7 -21.90 -1.57 9.78
C ARG A 7 -21.33 -2.75 10.57
N ASP A 8 -21.10 -3.89 9.93
CA ASP A 8 -20.56 -5.07 10.59
C ASP A 8 -19.17 -4.83 11.20
N ARG A 9 -18.35 -3.98 10.56
CA ARG A 9 -17.05 -3.57 11.10
C ARG A 9 -17.19 -2.68 12.33
N PHE A 10 -18.18 -1.77 12.33
CA PHE A 10 -18.43 -0.90 13.49
C PHE A 10 -19.03 -1.65 14.68
N SER A 11 -19.78 -2.75 14.49
CA SER A 11 -20.29 -3.56 15.58
C SER A 11 -19.16 -4.15 16.44
N ASN A 12 -18.10 -4.63 15.82
CA ASN A 12 -16.92 -5.13 16.53
C ASN A 12 -16.20 -4.01 17.32
N LEU A 13 -16.12 -2.80 16.74
CA LEU A 13 -15.54 -1.66 17.45
C LEU A 13 -16.33 -1.29 18.71
N ASN A 14 -17.67 -1.32 18.65
CA ASN A 14 -18.51 -1.06 19.80
C ASN A 14 -18.27 -2.07 20.94
N VAL A 15 -18.02 -3.34 20.62
CA VAL A 15 -17.65 -4.34 21.62
C VAL A 15 -16.33 -3.99 22.29
N VAL A 16 -15.33 -3.59 21.51
CA VAL A 16 -14.01 -3.17 22.04
C VAL A 16 -14.17 -1.94 22.92
N GLU A 17 -15.01 -0.98 22.55
CA GLU A 17 -15.30 0.21 23.35
C GLU A 17 -15.92 -0.15 24.71
N ILE A 18 -16.95 -0.99 24.73
CA ILE A 18 -17.59 -1.46 25.97
C ILE A 18 -16.57 -2.18 26.87
N VAL A 19 -15.75 -3.05 26.30
CA VAL A 19 -14.71 -3.76 27.07
C VAL A 19 -13.68 -2.78 27.61
N SER A 20 -13.21 -1.81 26.83
CA SER A 20 -12.27 -0.79 27.27
C SER A 20 -12.82 0.05 28.42
N GLN A 21 -14.08 0.45 28.36
CA GLN A 21 -14.75 1.17 29.44
C GLN A 21 -14.87 0.32 30.70
N ASN A 22 -15.32 -0.93 30.59
CA ASN A 22 -15.51 -1.84 31.74
C ASN A 22 -14.18 -2.22 32.42
N THR A 23 -13.10 -2.29 31.68
CA THR A 23 -11.76 -2.61 32.18
C THR A 23 -10.93 -1.38 32.56
N ASN A 24 -11.44 -0.18 32.28
CA ASN A 24 -10.71 1.08 32.41
C ASN A 24 -9.34 1.06 31.69
N ASN A 25 -9.29 0.39 30.54
CA ASN A 25 -8.09 0.29 29.70
C ASN A 25 -8.39 0.81 28.29
N PRO A 26 -7.96 2.04 27.93
CA PRO A 26 -8.25 2.64 26.65
C PRO A 26 -7.36 2.14 25.49
N LEU A 27 -6.28 1.41 25.79
CA LEU A 27 -5.29 1.00 24.78
C LEU A 27 -5.88 0.11 23.67
N PRO A 28 -6.68 -0.94 23.95
CA PRO A 28 -7.29 -1.75 22.89
C PRO A 28 -8.19 -0.93 21.97
N LEU A 29 -8.94 0.02 22.53
CA LEU A 29 -9.81 0.91 21.74
C LEU A 29 -8.98 1.84 20.85
N ALA A 30 -7.90 2.42 21.36
CA ALA A 30 -7.01 3.28 20.59
C ALA A 30 -6.44 2.54 19.36
N ILE A 31 -6.00 1.29 19.53
CA ILE A 31 -5.51 0.47 18.42
C ILE A 31 -6.63 0.10 17.45
N ALA A 32 -7.80 -0.26 17.95
CA ALA A 32 -8.97 -0.56 17.11
C ALA A 32 -9.40 0.65 16.27
N GLN A 33 -9.29 1.89 16.80
CA GLN A 33 -9.52 3.12 16.05
C GLN A 33 -8.49 3.31 14.92
N VAL A 34 -7.21 3.05 15.16
CA VAL A 34 -6.18 3.10 14.10
C VAL A 34 -6.50 2.09 12.99
N ILE A 35 -6.91 0.86 13.34
CA ILE A 35 -7.32 -0.16 12.37
C ILE A 35 -8.57 0.29 11.59
N LYS A 36 -9.54 0.90 12.26
CA LYS A 36 -10.74 1.47 11.62
C LYS A 36 -10.34 2.51 10.57
N VAL A 37 -9.50 3.46 10.92
CA VAL A 37 -9.02 4.49 9.99
C VAL A 37 -8.27 3.86 8.82
N ALA A 38 -7.37 2.89 9.09
CA ALA A 38 -6.62 2.18 8.06
C ALA A 38 -7.51 1.41 7.07
N ALA A 39 -8.68 0.95 7.49
CA ALA A 39 -9.66 0.32 6.61
C ALA A 39 -10.53 1.32 5.88
N MET A 40 -11.04 2.33 6.59
CA MET A 40 -12.08 3.23 6.09
C MET A 40 -11.57 4.29 5.13
N HIS A 41 -10.29 4.71 5.24
CA HIS A 41 -9.75 5.63 4.24
C HIS A 41 -9.77 5.04 2.82
N ARG A 42 -9.53 3.73 2.68
CA ARG A 42 -9.62 3.06 1.37
C ARG A 42 -11.05 3.04 0.82
N VAL A 43 -12.04 2.99 1.72
CA VAL A 43 -13.45 3.00 1.33
C VAL A 43 -13.84 4.39 0.82
N THR A 44 -13.52 5.45 1.55
CA THR A 44 -13.83 6.82 1.10
C THR A 44 -13.04 7.21 -0.14
N ASP A 45 -11.76 6.79 -0.25
CA ASP A 45 -10.94 7.02 -1.45
C ASP A 45 -11.52 6.36 -2.72
N ALA A 46 -12.26 5.25 -2.56
CA ALA A 46 -12.85 4.53 -3.68
C ALA A 46 -14.27 4.99 -4.01
N TYR A 47 -15.06 5.41 -3.01
CA TYR A 47 -16.49 5.67 -3.15
C TYR A 47 -16.89 7.13 -2.89
N GLY A 48 -15.98 7.99 -2.46
CA GLY A 48 -16.27 9.37 -2.07
C GLY A 48 -16.96 9.44 -0.71
N PRO A 49 -18.08 10.18 -0.58
CA PRO A 49 -18.83 10.27 0.66
C PRO A 49 -19.29 8.91 1.16
N ILE A 50 -19.14 8.67 2.46
CA ILE A 50 -19.54 7.41 3.13
C ILE A 50 -20.25 7.69 4.45
N PRO A 51 -21.10 6.77 4.96
CA PRO A 51 -21.55 6.82 6.34
C PRO A 51 -20.35 6.58 7.26
N TYR A 52 -20.05 7.49 8.17
CA TYR A 52 -18.93 7.36 9.08
C TYR A 52 -19.20 7.83 10.51
N SER A 53 -19.54 9.12 10.69
CA SER A 53 -19.60 9.74 12.02
C SER A 53 -20.83 9.33 12.85
N GLN A 54 -21.91 8.91 12.20
CA GLN A 54 -23.19 8.60 12.85
C GLN A 54 -23.59 7.12 12.74
N ILE A 55 -22.66 6.24 12.41
CA ILE A 55 -22.97 4.81 12.34
C ILE A 55 -23.23 4.27 13.74
N GLY A 56 -24.44 3.74 13.95
CA GLY A 56 -24.85 3.07 15.18
C GLY A 56 -25.14 3.98 16.37
N VAL A 57 -25.15 5.31 16.18
CA VAL A 57 -25.31 6.27 17.30
C VAL A 57 -26.69 6.14 17.97
N ASP A 58 -27.73 5.80 17.24
CA ASP A 58 -29.11 5.73 17.75
C ASP A 58 -29.80 4.38 17.45
N GLY A 59 -29.03 3.38 17.05
CA GLY A 59 -29.57 2.08 16.60
C GLY A 59 -30.26 2.15 15.24
N SER A 60 -30.19 3.29 14.56
CA SER A 60 -30.80 3.48 13.24
C SER A 60 -30.10 2.60 12.19
N ILE A 61 -30.92 2.03 11.31
CA ILE A 61 -30.42 1.29 10.15
C ILE A 61 -29.88 2.23 9.08
N LYS A 62 -30.39 3.48 9.04
CA LYS A 62 -29.99 4.49 8.07
C LYS A 62 -29.05 5.49 8.73
N SER A 63 -27.82 5.54 8.29
CA SER A 63 -26.84 6.56 8.70
C SER A 63 -26.64 7.56 7.57
N PRO A 64 -26.60 8.87 7.85
CA PRO A 64 -26.30 9.88 6.85
C PRO A 64 -24.87 9.70 6.32
N TYR A 65 -24.64 10.16 5.09
CA TYR A 65 -23.31 10.17 4.48
C TYR A 65 -22.57 11.43 4.93
N ASP A 66 -21.35 11.25 5.40
CA ASP A 66 -20.42 12.34 5.59
C ASP A 66 -19.67 12.63 4.29
N SER A 67 -19.38 13.90 4.02
CA SER A 67 -18.51 14.26 2.90
C SER A 67 -17.08 13.75 3.14
N GLU A 68 -16.28 13.58 2.07
CA GLU A 68 -14.88 13.17 2.21
C GLU A 68 -14.11 14.10 3.15
N GLN A 69 -14.34 15.41 3.09
CA GLN A 69 -13.73 16.38 4.00
C GLN A 69 -14.07 16.07 5.47
N GLN A 70 -15.33 15.77 5.77
CA GLN A 70 -15.76 15.43 7.13
C GLN A 70 -15.14 14.11 7.59
N VAL A 71 -15.10 13.11 6.71
CA VAL A 71 -14.49 11.81 7.00
C VAL A 71 -12.99 11.94 7.29
N TYR A 72 -12.24 12.69 6.48
CA TYR A 72 -10.82 12.92 6.71
C TYR A 72 -10.55 13.73 7.98
N ALA A 73 -11.38 14.74 8.30
CA ALA A 73 -11.28 15.46 9.57
C ALA A 73 -11.43 14.51 10.76
N LYS A 74 -12.38 13.57 10.69
CA LYS A 74 -12.56 12.53 11.72
C LYS A 74 -11.40 11.56 11.79
N PHE A 75 -10.80 11.18 10.66
CA PHE A 75 -9.60 10.33 10.67
C PHE A 75 -8.45 10.97 11.46
N PHE A 76 -8.19 12.26 11.25
CA PHE A 76 -7.14 12.97 11.99
C PHE A 76 -7.47 13.12 13.47
N GLU A 77 -8.72 13.41 13.82
CA GLU A 77 -9.18 13.47 15.21
C GLU A 77 -8.93 12.14 15.93
N GLU A 78 -9.39 11.04 15.33
CA GLU A 78 -9.26 9.68 15.88
C GLU A 78 -7.81 9.20 15.97
N LEU A 79 -7.00 9.47 14.95
CA LEU A 79 -5.57 9.14 14.98
C LEU A 79 -4.83 9.93 16.06
N ASN A 80 -5.09 11.23 16.20
CA ASN A 80 -4.44 12.05 17.20
C ASN A 80 -4.81 11.61 18.63
N ALA A 81 -6.08 11.31 18.89
CA ALA A 81 -6.52 10.76 20.16
C ALA A 81 -5.87 9.41 20.47
N SER A 82 -5.83 8.50 19.47
CA SER A 82 -5.24 7.18 19.61
C SER A 82 -3.72 7.24 19.85
N ILE A 83 -3.01 8.09 19.10
CA ILE A 83 -1.56 8.30 19.27
C ILE A 83 -1.25 8.82 20.67
N LYS A 84 -2.05 9.76 21.19
CA LYS A 84 -1.88 10.28 22.56
C LYS A 84 -2.01 9.15 23.59
N ILE A 85 -3.10 8.37 23.54
CA ILE A 85 -3.34 7.25 24.46
C ILE A 85 -2.20 6.23 24.40
N MET A 86 -1.80 5.84 23.17
CA MET A 86 -0.72 4.88 22.99
C MET A 86 0.64 5.39 23.50
N ASN A 87 0.93 6.69 23.38
CA ASN A 87 2.16 7.28 23.92
C ASN A 87 2.16 7.25 25.47
N GLU A 88 1.04 7.56 26.10
CA GLU A 88 0.88 7.48 27.55
C GLU A 88 1.09 6.04 28.07
N GLN A 89 0.77 5.03 27.26
CA GLN A 89 0.88 3.60 27.57
C GLN A 89 1.93 2.88 26.70
N SER A 90 2.95 3.57 26.23
CA SER A 90 3.92 3.05 25.26
C SER A 90 4.79 1.88 25.77
N ASN A 91 4.85 1.68 27.08
CA ASN A 91 5.55 0.54 27.71
C ASN A 91 4.63 -0.66 27.97
N ASP A 92 3.32 -0.50 27.79
CA ASP A 92 2.36 -1.59 27.90
C ASP A 92 2.42 -2.50 26.66
N ARG A 93 1.79 -3.64 26.76
CA ARG A 93 1.71 -4.61 25.66
C ARG A 93 0.30 -5.17 25.56
N LEU A 94 -0.15 -5.37 24.33
CA LEU A 94 -1.32 -6.21 24.08
C LEU A 94 -0.94 -7.70 24.17
N THR A 95 -1.95 -8.57 24.23
CA THR A 95 -1.76 -10.01 24.11
C THR A 95 -1.19 -10.34 22.73
N ALA A 96 0.03 -10.87 22.70
CA ALA A 96 0.76 -11.11 21.44
C ALA A 96 -0.01 -12.02 20.46
N SER A 97 -0.74 -13.03 20.96
CA SER A 97 -1.54 -13.93 20.13
C SER A 97 -2.79 -13.29 19.50
N ALA A 98 -3.21 -12.14 20.00
CA ALA A 98 -4.35 -11.38 19.47
C ALA A 98 -3.92 -10.31 18.42
N ASP A 99 -2.63 -10.06 18.27
CA ASP A 99 -2.08 -9.04 17.36
C ASP A 99 -1.19 -9.69 16.28
N TYR A 100 -1.78 -9.97 15.14
CA TYR A 100 -1.11 -10.58 13.97
C TYR A 100 -0.17 -9.63 13.22
N ILE A 101 -0.12 -8.34 13.61
CA ILE A 101 0.72 -7.33 12.95
C ILE A 101 2.00 -7.11 13.74
N TYR A 102 1.88 -6.75 15.02
CA TYR A 102 3.02 -6.34 15.84
C TYR A 102 3.23 -7.17 17.11
N SER A 103 2.45 -8.24 17.29
CA SER A 103 2.55 -9.13 18.46
C SER A 103 2.48 -8.37 19.79
N GLY A 104 1.61 -7.36 19.85
CA GLY A 104 1.34 -6.56 21.03
C GLY A 104 2.29 -5.39 21.30
N ASP A 105 3.18 -5.06 20.36
CA ASP A 105 4.15 -3.95 20.51
C ASP A 105 3.50 -2.59 20.25
N VAL A 106 3.20 -1.85 21.34
CA VAL A 106 2.52 -0.55 21.28
C VAL A 106 3.37 0.51 20.56
N LYS A 107 4.70 0.48 20.71
CA LYS A 107 5.57 1.46 20.02
C LYS A 107 5.52 1.32 18.51
N LYS A 108 5.37 0.09 18.01
CA LYS A 108 5.17 -0.14 16.57
C LYS A 108 3.80 0.33 16.10
N TRP A 109 2.76 0.17 16.91
CA TRP A 109 1.43 0.71 16.63
C TRP A 109 1.44 2.24 16.57
N ILE A 110 2.18 2.94 17.44
CA ILE A 110 2.37 4.39 17.39
C ILE A 110 3.01 4.81 16.06
N ARG A 111 4.11 4.13 15.66
CA ARG A 111 4.78 4.41 14.39
C ARG A 111 3.86 4.19 13.20
N PHE A 112 3.08 3.12 13.22
CA PHE A 112 2.08 2.88 12.17
C PHE A 112 1.01 3.96 12.13
N ALA A 113 0.45 4.38 13.27
CA ALA A 113 -0.57 5.42 13.34
C ALA A 113 -0.05 6.77 12.81
N ASN A 114 1.17 7.18 13.19
CA ASN A 114 1.81 8.37 12.64
C ASN A 114 2.08 8.25 11.14
N SER A 115 2.54 7.09 10.66
CA SER A 115 2.76 6.85 9.24
C SER A 115 1.46 6.89 8.43
N LEU A 116 0.37 6.37 9.01
CA LEU A 116 -0.97 6.47 8.42
C LEU A 116 -1.43 7.94 8.36
N LYS A 117 -1.22 8.71 9.45
CA LYS A 117 -1.49 10.15 9.47
C LYS A 117 -0.72 10.90 8.39
N LEU A 118 0.56 10.59 8.19
CA LEU A 118 1.38 11.13 7.10
C LEU A 118 0.79 10.81 5.72
N ARG A 119 0.42 9.54 5.47
CA ARG A 119 -0.21 9.13 4.21
C ARG A 119 -1.50 9.91 3.93
N LEU A 120 -2.37 10.01 4.93
CA LEU A 120 -3.64 10.72 4.79
C LEU A 120 -3.43 12.23 4.57
N ALA A 121 -2.47 12.83 5.24
CA ALA A 121 -2.12 14.24 5.05
C ALA A 121 -1.63 14.51 3.62
N MET A 122 -0.77 13.65 3.08
CA MET A 122 -0.31 13.78 1.69
C MET A 122 -1.43 13.55 0.66
N ARG A 123 -2.49 12.80 0.98
CA ARG A 123 -3.64 12.66 0.09
C ARG A 123 -4.48 13.92 -0.04
N ILE A 124 -4.60 14.70 1.03
CA ILE A 124 -5.39 15.94 1.02
C ILE A 124 -4.57 17.18 0.67
N VAL A 125 -3.30 17.05 0.38
CA VAL A 125 -2.37 18.19 0.24
C VAL A 125 -2.80 19.24 -0.79
N ASN A 126 -3.46 18.81 -1.87
CA ASN A 126 -3.97 19.71 -2.90
C ASN A 126 -5.36 20.29 -2.54
N ALA A 127 -6.14 19.61 -1.71
CA ALA A 127 -7.47 20.06 -1.30
C ALA A 127 -7.42 20.97 -0.05
N ASP A 128 -6.55 20.64 0.90
CA ASP A 128 -6.33 21.41 2.14
C ASP A 128 -4.84 21.40 2.51
N PRO A 129 -4.01 22.24 1.86
CA PRO A 129 -2.57 22.29 2.10
C PRO A 129 -2.21 22.72 3.53
N THR A 130 -3.07 23.49 4.20
CA THR A 130 -2.84 23.95 5.56
C THR A 130 -2.93 22.80 6.56
N THR A 131 -4.03 22.05 6.52
CA THR A 131 -4.19 20.85 7.34
C THR A 131 -3.15 19.80 6.99
N ALA A 132 -2.86 19.60 5.69
CA ALA A 132 -1.85 18.66 5.24
C ALA A 132 -0.48 18.96 5.87
N ARG A 133 0.02 20.20 5.77
CA ARG A 133 1.28 20.61 6.38
C ARG A 133 1.31 20.30 7.88
N LYS A 134 0.28 20.75 8.59
CA LYS A 134 0.19 20.53 10.04
C LYS A 134 0.26 19.05 10.39
N MET A 135 -0.53 18.21 9.71
CA MET A 135 -0.58 16.77 10.00
C MET A 135 0.70 16.03 9.61
N VAL A 136 1.39 16.46 8.53
CA VAL A 136 2.70 15.93 8.15
C VAL A 136 3.74 16.24 9.22
N GLU A 137 3.86 17.51 9.61
CA GLU A 137 4.86 17.96 10.57
C GLU A 137 4.63 17.36 11.96
N GLU A 138 3.38 17.24 12.40
CA GLU A 138 3.04 16.54 13.65
C GLU A 138 3.33 15.02 13.57
N ALA A 139 3.05 14.37 12.43
CA ALA A 139 3.31 12.93 12.28
C ALA A 139 4.81 12.61 12.36
N LEU A 140 5.65 13.52 11.90
CA LEU A 140 7.10 13.38 11.86
C LEU A 140 7.82 13.91 13.10
N ASP A 141 7.11 14.59 14.00
CA ASP A 141 7.69 15.09 15.25
C ASP A 141 7.99 13.92 16.20
N PRO A 142 9.26 13.74 16.63
CA PRO A 142 9.66 12.65 17.52
C PRO A 142 8.90 12.60 18.85
N GLN A 143 8.37 13.73 19.32
CA GLN A 143 7.57 13.76 20.57
C GLN A 143 6.32 12.89 20.51
N TYR A 144 5.79 12.60 19.32
CA TYR A 144 4.64 11.73 19.11
C TYR A 144 5.00 10.27 18.80
N GLY A 145 6.27 9.85 19.00
CA GLY A 145 6.72 8.47 18.90
C GLY A 145 7.24 8.02 17.54
N GLY A 146 7.34 8.96 16.57
CA GLY A 146 7.95 8.72 15.26
C GLY A 146 7.09 7.93 14.28
N VAL A 147 7.66 7.67 13.11
CA VAL A 147 7.04 6.93 12.00
C VAL A 147 7.79 5.62 11.72
N ILE A 148 7.29 4.80 10.81
CA ILE A 148 7.98 3.60 10.30
C ILE A 148 9.19 4.05 9.47
N GLU A 149 10.40 3.75 9.93
CA GLU A 149 11.65 4.12 9.25
C GLU A 149 12.49 2.89 8.82
N GLN A 150 12.13 1.70 9.26
CA GLN A 150 12.86 0.46 8.95
C GLN A 150 11.89 -0.70 8.69
N ASN A 151 12.31 -1.69 7.91
CA ASN A 151 11.48 -2.82 7.51
C ASN A 151 11.01 -3.69 8.69
N ALA A 152 11.73 -3.70 9.81
CA ALA A 152 11.33 -4.40 11.03
C ALA A 152 10.04 -3.80 11.67
N ASP A 153 9.67 -2.57 11.30
CA ASP A 153 8.48 -1.87 11.77
C ASP A 153 7.33 -1.87 10.77
N ASN A 154 7.50 -2.52 9.62
CA ASN A 154 6.45 -2.62 8.60
C ASN A 154 5.15 -3.18 9.19
N ALA A 155 4.03 -2.51 8.89
CA ALA A 155 2.71 -3.01 9.25
C ALA A 155 2.31 -4.12 8.29
N ALA A 156 2.52 -5.35 8.69
CA ALA A 156 2.29 -6.52 7.87
C ALA A 156 1.45 -7.55 8.62
N TRP A 157 0.25 -7.83 8.09
CA TRP A 157 -0.56 -8.94 8.59
C TRP A 157 0.10 -10.26 8.19
N ARG A 158 0.41 -11.09 9.17
CA ARG A 158 1.12 -12.36 8.95
C ARG A 158 0.15 -13.53 8.87
N TYR A 159 0.40 -14.39 7.90
CA TYR A 159 -0.33 -15.64 7.71
C TYR A 159 0.57 -16.82 8.05
N PHE A 160 -0.02 -17.89 8.56
CA PHE A 160 0.71 -19.09 8.97
C PHE A 160 0.19 -20.30 8.23
N ALA A 161 1.07 -21.24 7.91
CA ALA A 161 0.70 -22.48 7.26
C ALA A 161 -0.38 -23.23 8.10
N GLY A 162 -1.42 -23.71 7.41
CA GLY A 162 -2.55 -24.39 8.05
C GLY A 162 -3.61 -23.47 8.70
N SER A 163 -3.44 -22.15 8.61
CA SER A 163 -4.43 -21.14 9.02
C SER A 163 -5.10 -20.48 7.80
N VAL A 164 -5.71 -19.32 8.02
CA VAL A 164 -6.26 -18.49 6.94
C VAL A 164 -5.12 -18.04 6.01
N THR A 165 -5.29 -18.22 4.72
CA THR A 165 -4.34 -17.78 3.70
C THR A 165 -4.48 -16.29 3.40
N ASN A 166 -3.44 -15.71 2.79
CA ASN A 166 -3.50 -14.35 2.27
C ASN A 166 -4.68 -14.20 1.29
N PRO A 167 -5.63 -13.28 1.53
CA PRO A 167 -6.82 -13.14 0.69
C PRO A 167 -6.48 -12.71 -0.75
N ILE A 168 -5.39 -11.99 -0.96
CA ILE A 168 -4.93 -11.62 -2.31
C ILE A 168 -4.45 -12.88 -3.05
N TYR A 169 -3.72 -13.77 -2.35
CA TYR A 169 -3.36 -15.07 -2.93
C TYR A 169 -4.61 -15.84 -3.34
N THR A 170 -5.60 -15.95 -2.46
CA THR A 170 -6.86 -16.67 -2.74
C THR A 170 -7.58 -16.05 -3.93
N ALA A 171 -7.68 -14.72 -4.00
CA ALA A 171 -8.32 -14.01 -5.11
C ALA A 171 -7.59 -14.23 -6.44
N THR A 172 -6.25 -14.16 -6.43
CA THR A 172 -5.45 -14.41 -7.65
C THR A 172 -5.52 -15.85 -8.10
N GLN A 173 -5.50 -16.82 -7.18
CA GLN A 173 -5.59 -18.24 -7.49
C GLN A 173 -6.98 -18.68 -7.97
N TYR A 174 -8.05 -18.10 -7.42
CA TYR A 174 -9.41 -18.42 -7.84
C TYR A 174 -9.64 -18.13 -9.32
N ASN A 175 -9.03 -17.06 -9.83
CA ASN A 175 -9.14 -16.66 -11.22
C ASN A 175 -8.05 -17.29 -12.12
N HIS A 176 -7.18 -18.12 -11.58
CA HIS A 176 -6.20 -18.86 -12.35
C HIS A 176 -6.83 -20.11 -12.99
N VAL A 177 -6.71 -20.23 -14.29
CA VAL A 177 -6.94 -21.52 -14.94
C VAL A 177 -5.77 -22.43 -14.58
N LEU A 178 -6.07 -23.56 -13.94
CA LEU A 178 -5.07 -24.59 -13.70
C LEU A 178 -4.41 -24.94 -15.04
N SER A 179 -3.10 -24.88 -15.07
CA SER A 179 -2.32 -25.19 -16.27
C SER A 179 -2.67 -26.57 -16.80
N HIS A 180 -2.66 -26.71 -18.11
CA HIS A 180 -2.91 -27.95 -18.79
C HIS A 180 -1.88 -29.07 -18.52
N ASN A 181 -0.94 -28.80 -17.63
CA ASN A 181 0.09 -29.78 -17.28
C ASN A 181 -0.23 -30.38 -15.92
N ASP A 182 -0.99 -31.49 -15.93
CA ASP A 182 -1.44 -32.21 -14.74
C ASP A 182 -0.30 -32.61 -13.78
N ASP A 183 0.93 -32.67 -14.27
CA ASP A 183 2.09 -33.07 -13.48
C ASP A 183 2.72 -31.92 -12.67
N LYS A 184 2.41 -30.66 -12.99
CA LYS A 184 2.96 -29.46 -12.33
C LYS A 184 1.88 -28.55 -11.79
N LYS A 185 1.18 -28.93 -10.83
CA LYS A 185 0.11 -28.26 -10.09
C LYS A 185 0.24 -26.75 -9.75
N GLU A 186 1.07 -26.01 -10.46
CA GLU A 186 1.29 -24.59 -10.27
C GLU A 186 1.02 -23.86 -11.57
N CYS A 187 -0.18 -23.30 -11.68
CA CYS A 187 -0.46 -22.31 -12.71
C CYS A 187 0.06 -20.94 -12.23
N LEU A 188 1.19 -20.53 -12.75
CA LEU A 188 1.83 -19.29 -12.35
C LEU A 188 1.36 -18.07 -13.17
N THR A 189 0.71 -18.29 -14.31
CA THR A 189 0.39 -17.23 -15.29
C THR A 189 -1.03 -17.27 -15.83
N GLY A 190 -1.91 -18.08 -15.31
CA GLY A 190 -3.26 -18.22 -15.85
C GLY A 190 -4.33 -17.42 -15.12
N GLY A 191 -5.50 -17.31 -15.67
CA GLY A 191 -6.68 -16.76 -15.04
C GLY A 191 -7.00 -15.30 -15.42
N ASP A 192 -7.87 -14.69 -14.65
CA ASP A 192 -8.34 -13.33 -14.89
C ASP A 192 -7.42 -12.26 -14.25
N THR A 193 -6.42 -12.70 -13.47
CA THR A 193 -5.50 -11.82 -12.76
C THR A 193 -4.11 -11.90 -13.36
N HIS A 194 -3.67 -10.79 -13.94
CA HIS A 194 -2.37 -10.65 -14.60
C HIS A 194 -1.63 -9.43 -14.08
N ALA A 195 -0.31 -9.42 -14.26
CA ALA A 195 0.46 -8.19 -14.12
C ALA A 195 -0.03 -7.14 -15.12
N ALA A 196 -0.20 -5.90 -14.68
CA ALA A 196 -0.56 -4.82 -15.60
C ALA A 196 0.62 -4.48 -16.52
N ALA A 197 0.33 -4.18 -17.79
CA ALA A 197 1.35 -3.82 -18.77
C ALA A 197 2.21 -2.63 -18.30
N ASP A 198 1.59 -1.63 -17.68
CA ASP A 198 2.27 -0.41 -17.24
C ASP A 198 3.41 -0.71 -16.27
N ILE A 199 3.13 -1.44 -15.16
CA ILE A 199 4.16 -1.76 -14.16
C ILE A 199 5.28 -2.62 -14.74
N ILE A 200 4.94 -3.60 -15.59
CA ILE A 200 5.95 -4.43 -16.25
C ILE A 200 6.82 -3.58 -17.19
N CYS A 201 6.25 -2.64 -17.94
CA CYS A 201 7.01 -1.73 -18.78
C CYS A 201 7.99 -0.88 -17.98
N TYR A 202 7.56 -0.32 -16.84
CA TYR A 202 8.45 0.41 -15.93
C TYR A 202 9.61 -0.49 -15.46
N MET A 203 9.30 -1.67 -14.94
CA MET A 203 10.31 -2.57 -14.37
C MET A 203 11.27 -3.11 -15.45
N ASN A 204 10.75 -3.40 -16.65
CA ASN A 204 11.59 -3.78 -17.81
C ASN A 204 12.49 -2.62 -18.24
N GLY A 205 11.93 -1.42 -18.45
CA GLY A 205 12.65 -0.25 -18.90
C GLY A 205 13.75 0.21 -17.96
N TYR A 206 13.56 0.05 -16.66
CA TYR A 206 14.58 0.40 -15.67
C TYR A 206 15.48 -0.78 -15.27
N ASN A 207 15.29 -1.97 -15.86
CA ASN A 207 15.96 -3.20 -15.45
C ASN A 207 15.88 -3.37 -13.93
N ASP A 208 14.66 -3.29 -13.38
CA ASP A 208 14.41 -3.38 -11.95
C ASP A 208 14.57 -4.83 -11.48
N PRO A 209 15.54 -5.14 -10.63
CA PRO A 209 15.80 -6.51 -10.20
C PRO A 209 14.72 -7.06 -9.26
N ARG A 210 13.85 -6.20 -8.70
CA ARG A 210 12.71 -6.65 -7.86
C ARG A 210 11.60 -7.29 -8.68
N ARG A 211 11.62 -7.15 -10.02
CA ARG A 211 10.61 -7.67 -10.93
C ARG A 211 10.35 -9.16 -10.74
N GLU A 212 11.40 -9.97 -10.56
CA GLU A 212 11.27 -11.41 -10.32
C GLU A 212 10.62 -11.78 -8.98
N LYS A 213 10.61 -10.84 -8.02
CA LYS A 213 9.95 -11.02 -6.72
C LYS A 213 8.45 -10.72 -6.79
N TYR A 214 8.05 -9.84 -7.69
CA TYR A 214 6.66 -9.41 -7.83
C TYR A 214 5.88 -10.26 -8.81
N PHE A 215 6.56 -10.72 -9.89
CA PHE A 215 5.89 -11.35 -11.01
C PHE A 215 6.58 -12.64 -11.42
N VAL A 216 5.77 -13.56 -11.94
CA VAL A 216 6.27 -14.74 -12.63
C VAL A 216 6.55 -14.42 -14.09
N LYS A 217 7.49 -15.17 -14.69
CA LYS A 217 7.84 -14.99 -16.10
C LYS A 217 6.65 -15.27 -17.01
N SER A 218 6.65 -14.63 -18.16
CA SER A 218 5.64 -14.89 -19.19
C SER A 218 5.94 -16.20 -19.95
N GLU A 219 4.93 -16.74 -20.62
CA GLU A 219 5.06 -17.90 -21.51
C GLU A 219 5.17 -17.48 -23.00
N TRP A 220 5.32 -16.18 -23.27
CA TRP A 220 5.52 -15.68 -24.62
C TRP A 220 6.99 -15.77 -25.03
N ASP A 221 7.25 -16.40 -26.19
CA ASP A 221 8.60 -16.43 -26.75
C ASP A 221 9.16 -15.02 -26.99
N GLY A 222 10.38 -14.78 -26.51
CA GLY A 222 11.06 -13.48 -26.64
C GLY A 222 10.67 -12.44 -25.61
N TYR A 223 9.75 -12.74 -24.70
CA TYR A 223 9.30 -11.85 -23.63
C TYR A 223 9.48 -12.50 -22.26
N GLU A 224 10.51 -12.09 -21.53
CA GLU A 224 10.73 -12.65 -20.19
C GLU A 224 9.61 -12.27 -19.21
N TYR A 225 9.19 -11.00 -19.25
CA TYR A 225 8.04 -10.49 -18.51
C TYR A 225 7.22 -9.59 -19.42
N VAL A 226 5.94 -9.85 -19.50
CA VAL A 226 4.97 -9.01 -20.21
C VAL A 226 3.65 -9.00 -19.49
N GLY A 227 3.15 -7.79 -19.21
CA GLY A 227 1.86 -7.58 -18.56
C GLY A 227 0.73 -7.45 -19.56
N MET A 228 -0.50 -7.57 -19.07
CA MET A 228 -1.69 -7.35 -19.88
C MET A 228 -2.13 -5.90 -19.76
N ARG A 229 -2.46 -5.27 -20.89
CA ARG A 229 -2.98 -3.88 -20.90
C ARG A 229 -4.35 -3.81 -20.24
N ARG A 230 -4.56 -2.80 -19.42
CA ARG A 230 -5.86 -2.55 -18.78
C ARG A 230 -6.89 -2.00 -19.77
N GLY A 231 -8.17 -2.30 -19.54
CA GLY A 231 -9.28 -1.75 -20.34
C GLY A 231 -9.45 -2.38 -21.73
N ILE A 232 -8.85 -3.53 -21.98
CA ILE A 232 -9.01 -4.28 -23.23
C ILE A 232 -10.02 -5.42 -23.05
N SER A 233 -10.49 -5.98 -24.16
CA SER A 233 -11.13 -7.28 -24.12
C SER A 233 -10.10 -8.34 -23.74
N ILE A 234 -10.33 -9.03 -22.62
CA ILE A 234 -9.40 -10.03 -22.12
C ILE A 234 -9.31 -11.18 -23.15
N PRO A 235 -8.13 -11.54 -23.64
CA PRO A 235 -7.96 -12.69 -24.50
C PRO A 235 -8.42 -13.97 -23.84
N ASP A 236 -8.93 -14.92 -24.62
CA ASP A 236 -9.32 -16.23 -24.11
C ASP A 236 -8.17 -16.89 -23.36
N LEU A 237 -8.43 -17.26 -22.11
CA LEU A 237 -7.47 -17.87 -21.20
C LEU A 237 -6.85 -19.15 -21.75
N ASN A 238 -7.66 -19.99 -22.40
CA ASN A 238 -7.23 -21.28 -22.94
C ASN A 238 -6.35 -21.14 -24.18
N THR A 239 -6.32 -19.95 -24.80
CA THR A 239 -5.52 -19.73 -26.00
C THR A 239 -4.25 -18.92 -25.71
N VAL A 240 -4.38 -17.69 -25.22
CA VAL A 240 -3.24 -16.80 -25.05
C VAL A 240 -3.25 -16.05 -23.72
N GLY A 241 -4.38 -15.93 -23.03
CA GLY A 241 -4.50 -15.17 -21.78
C GLY A 241 -3.55 -15.69 -20.71
N HIS A 242 -3.36 -17.00 -20.60
CA HIS A 242 -2.45 -17.62 -19.63
C HIS A 242 -0.96 -17.31 -19.84
N LYS A 243 -0.59 -16.76 -21.01
CA LYS A 243 0.82 -16.53 -21.35
C LYS A 243 1.40 -15.24 -20.77
N TYR A 244 0.56 -14.30 -20.32
CA TYR A 244 1.04 -13.07 -19.71
C TYR A 244 1.55 -13.32 -18.29
N SER A 245 2.47 -12.44 -17.82
CA SER A 245 3.02 -12.54 -16.47
C SER A 245 1.92 -12.43 -15.41
N GLY A 246 1.96 -13.34 -14.44
CA GLY A 246 1.09 -13.33 -13.26
C GLY A 246 1.80 -12.73 -12.04
N VAL A 247 1.08 -12.71 -10.92
CA VAL A 247 1.60 -12.25 -9.63
C VAL A 247 2.35 -13.37 -8.92
N ASN A 248 3.56 -13.09 -8.44
CA ASN A 248 4.36 -14.04 -7.66
C ASN A 248 4.00 -13.92 -6.17
N LEU A 249 2.95 -14.60 -5.76
CA LEU A 249 2.41 -14.54 -4.39
C LEU A 249 2.20 -15.95 -3.84
N LYS A 250 2.56 -16.15 -2.58
CA LYS A 250 2.39 -17.41 -1.85
C LYS A 250 1.27 -17.31 -0.81
N PRO A 251 0.66 -18.43 -0.39
CA PRO A 251 -0.44 -18.42 0.59
C PRO A 251 -0.09 -17.77 1.91
N THR A 252 1.18 -17.83 2.33
CA THR A 252 1.67 -17.33 3.60
C THR A 252 2.39 -15.98 3.49
N ASP A 253 2.43 -15.38 2.30
CA ASP A 253 3.06 -14.07 2.14
C ASP A 253 2.29 -13.01 2.95
N PRO A 254 2.98 -12.11 3.62
CA PRO A 254 2.34 -11.11 4.45
C PRO A 254 1.56 -10.09 3.61
N LEU A 255 0.42 -9.65 4.13
CA LEU A 255 -0.33 -8.52 3.56
C LEU A 255 0.17 -7.23 4.21
N TYR A 256 0.91 -6.44 3.48
CA TYR A 256 1.43 -5.15 3.95
C TYR A 256 0.34 -4.08 3.96
N TRP A 257 0.16 -3.41 5.09
CA TRP A 257 -0.70 -2.24 5.24
C TRP A 257 0.08 -0.94 5.06
N MET A 258 1.34 -0.95 5.51
CA MET A 258 2.31 0.15 5.37
C MET A 258 3.74 -0.39 5.47
N ASN A 259 4.67 0.14 4.68
CA ASN A 259 6.09 -0.18 4.79
C ASN A 259 6.98 1.07 4.91
N ALA A 260 8.20 0.85 5.34
CA ALA A 260 9.18 1.90 5.55
C ALA A 260 9.55 2.63 4.24
N ALA A 261 9.62 1.91 3.12
CA ALA A 261 9.89 2.53 1.82
C ALA A 261 8.84 3.56 1.43
N GLU A 262 7.54 3.25 1.65
CA GLU A 262 6.46 4.19 1.41
C GLU A 262 6.59 5.45 2.25
N VAL A 263 6.87 5.29 3.54
CA VAL A 263 7.03 6.43 4.46
C VAL A 263 8.19 7.32 4.03
N ALA A 264 9.31 6.73 3.61
CA ALA A 264 10.45 7.48 3.09
C ALA A 264 10.08 8.27 1.83
N PHE A 265 9.34 7.68 0.89
CA PHE A 265 8.89 8.39 -0.32
C PHE A 265 7.86 9.49 -0.01
N LEU A 266 6.95 9.28 0.94
CA LEU A 266 6.03 10.34 1.40
C LEU A 266 6.79 11.54 2.01
N ARG A 267 7.86 11.29 2.77
CA ARG A 267 8.75 12.35 3.29
C ARG A 267 9.48 13.08 2.15
N ALA A 268 10.00 12.34 1.18
CA ALA A 268 10.66 12.92 0.02
C ALA A 268 9.71 13.83 -0.77
N GLU A 269 8.49 13.38 -1.03
CA GLU A 269 7.45 14.14 -1.72
C GLU A 269 7.05 15.41 -0.94
N ALA A 270 6.76 15.26 0.36
CA ALA A 270 6.38 16.37 1.22
C ALA A 270 7.45 17.47 1.26
N LYS A 271 8.74 17.08 1.26
CA LYS A 271 9.86 18.03 1.24
C LYS A 271 10.07 18.65 -0.12
N ALA A 272 10.19 17.82 -1.18
CA ALA A 272 10.58 18.28 -2.51
C ALA A 272 9.53 19.14 -3.18
N ILE A 273 8.25 18.79 -3.02
CA ILE A 273 7.15 19.43 -3.74
C ILE A 273 6.53 20.56 -2.91
N TYR A 274 6.34 20.34 -1.63
CA TYR A 274 5.56 21.23 -0.78
C TYR A 274 6.42 21.99 0.24
N GLY A 275 7.72 21.71 0.35
CA GLY A 275 8.64 22.36 1.26
C GLY A 275 8.29 22.19 2.75
N PHE A 276 7.60 21.08 3.10
CA PHE A 276 7.25 20.79 4.49
C PHE A 276 8.47 20.40 5.30
N ASN A 277 8.41 20.62 6.62
CA ASN A 277 9.47 20.16 7.50
C ASN A 277 9.35 18.65 7.72
N THR A 278 10.26 17.89 7.12
CA THR A 278 10.27 16.42 7.18
C THR A 278 11.44 15.84 7.98
N GLY A 279 12.24 16.69 8.62
CA GLY A 279 13.37 16.27 9.44
C GLY A 279 14.61 15.84 8.64
N GLY A 280 14.67 16.14 7.33
CA GLY A 280 15.81 15.81 6.47
C GLY A 280 15.60 16.30 5.04
N GLU A 281 16.50 15.88 4.14
CA GLU A 281 16.47 16.29 2.75
C GLU A 281 15.70 15.29 1.87
N ALA A 282 15.02 15.80 0.85
CA ALA A 282 14.18 15.00 -0.04
C ALA A 282 14.95 13.88 -0.75
N LYS A 283 16.17 14.17 -1.20
CA LYS A 283 17.06 13.20 -1.83
C LYS A 283 17.38 12.03 -0.90
N ASP A 284 17.71 12.31 0.35
CA ASP A 284 18.10 11.29 1.31
C ASP A 284 16.93 10.32 1.57
N PHE A 285 15.71 10.85 1.72
CA PHE A 285 14.50 10.04 1.86
C PHE A 285 14.17 9.24 0.60
N TYR A 286 14.36 9.80 -0.58
CA TYR A 286 14.18 9.11 -1.84
C TYR A 286 15.12 7.91 -1.97
N GLU A 287 16.41 8.12 -1.73
CA GLU A 287 17.43 7.07 -1.76
C GLU A 287 17.19 6.02 -0.67
N GLN A 288 16.79 6.44 0.52
CA GLN A 288 16.42 5.55 1.62
C GLN A 288 15.23 4.68 1.23
N GLY A 289 14.20 5.25 0.59
CA GLY A 289 13.03 4.50 0.13
C GLY A 289 13.40 3.38 -0.85
N ILE A 290 14.32 3.65 -1.79
CA ILE A 290 14.83 2.63 -2.71
C ILE A 290 15.57 1.53 -1.93
N ARG A 291 16.50 1.87 -1.04
CA ARG A 291 17.26 0.89 -0.24
C ARG A 291 16.34 0.01 0.60
N LEU A 292 15.36 0.61 1.28
CA LEU A 292 14.37 -0.11 2.10
C LEU A 292 13.51 -1.06 1.25
N SER A 293 13.13 -0.65 0.05
CA SER A 293 12.37 -1.53 -0.86
C SER A 293 13.22 -2.71 -1.34
N PHE A 294 14.48 -2.50 -1.69
CA PHE A 294 15.40 -3.59 -2.07
C PHE A 294 15.63 -4.56 -0.91
N GLU A 295 15.89 -4.03 0.29
CA GLU A 295 16.04 -4.84 1.52
C GLU A 295 14.78 -5.65 1.81
N GLN A 296 13.58 -5.05 1.74
CA GLN A 296 12.31 -5.74 1.99
C GLN A 296 12.14 -6.97 1.08
N TRP A 297 12.60 -6.87 -0.16
CA TRP A 297 12.46 -7.94 -1.15
C TRP A 297 13.70 -8.85 -1.25
N GLY A 298 14.71 -8.62 -0.43
CA GLY A 298 15.96 -9.41 -0.44
C GLY A 298 16.68 -9.35 -1.79
N VAL A 299 16.76 -8.14 -2.35
CA VAL A 299 17.42 -7.89 -3.64
C VAL A 299 18.58 -6.92 -3.44
N ASP A 300 19.74 -7.27 -4.00
CA ASP A 300 20.94 -6.44 -3.96
C ASP A 300 20.96 -5.39 -5.07
N GLY A 301 21.89 -4.43 -4.96
CA GLY A 301 22.19 -3.47 -6.04
C GLY A 301 21.34 -2.19 -5.99
N ALA A 302 20.79 -1.80 -4.84
CA ALA A 302 20.04 -0.56 -4.68
C ALA A 302 20.83 0.68 -5.12
N ASP A 303 22.13 0.78 -4.72
CA ASP A 303 22.96 1.94 -5.04
C ASP A 303 23.26 2.05 -6.55
N GLN A 304 23.48 0.92 -7.22
CA GLN A 304 23.63 0.90 -8.68
C GLN A 304 22.30 1.28 -9.37
N TYR A 305 21.19 0.78 -8.85
CA TYR A 305 19.86 1.07 -9.40
C TYR A 305 19.50 2.56 -9.30
N MET A 306 19.68 3.17 -8.12
CA MET A 306 19.32 4.58 -7.90
C MET A 306 20.21 5.58 -8.65
N ASN A 307 21.42 5.16 -9.08
CA ASN A 307 22.33 6.00 -9.87
C ASN A 307 22.16 5.86 -11.38
N LYS A 308 21.18 5.09 -11.86
CA LYS A 308 20.91 4.96 -13.29
C LYS A 308 20.37 6.26 -13.86
N ASP A 309 21.15 6.84 -14.76
CA ASP A 309 20.82 8.06 -15.51
C ASP A 309 20.45 7.78 -16.97
N THR A 310 20.47 6.50 -17.37
CA THR A 310 20.03 6.06 -18.68
C THR A 310 18.55 5.71 -18.65
N LYS A 311 17.82 6.17 -19.68
CA LYS A 311 16.42 5.90 -19.91
C LYS A 311 16.28 4.81 -20.95
N ASN A 312 15.60 3.75 -20.63
CA ASN A 312 15.14 2.78 -21.61
C ASN A 312 13.71 3.13 -22.03
N SER A 313 13.37 2.80 -23.28
CA SER A 313 11.98 2.94 -23.75
C SER A 313 11.04 2.13 -22.86
N ILE A 314 9.92 2.74 -22.48
CA ILE A 314 8.88 2.15 -21.66
C ILE A 314 7.59 2.04 -22.47
N SER A 315 7.71 1.87 -23.77
CA SER A 315 6.60 1.54 -24.65
C SER A 315 6.17 0.07 -24.43
N TYR A 316 4.95 -0.22 -24.76
CA TYR A 316 4.39 -1.56 -24.62
C TYR A 316 4.22 -2.22 -26.00
N THR A 317 4.81 -3.38 -26.17
CA THR A 317 4.55 -4.25 -27.31
C THR A 317 3.74 -5.46 -26.84
N ASP A 318 2.49 -5.56 -27.34
CA ASP A 318 1.64 -6.70 -27.04
C ASP A 318 2.11 -7.90 -27.88
N PRO A 319 2.53 -9.01 -27.25
CA PRO A 319 2.94 -10.21 -27.98
C PRO A 319 1.79 -10.85 -28.75
N ASN A 320 0.53 -10.57 -28.40
CA ASN A 320 -0.63 -11.02 -29.14
C ASN A 320 -0.86 -10.19 -30.41
N LYS A 321 0.00 -10.40 -31.39
CA LYS A 321 -0.07 -9.76 -32.73
C LYS A 321 -0.02 -8.21 -32.69
N GLY A 322 0.49 -7.64 -31.61
CA GLY A 322 0.58 -6.19 -31.46
C GLY A 322 -0.74 -5.46 -31.24
N LEU A 323 -1.85 -6.18 -31.02
CA LEU A 323 -3.21 -5.63 -31.03
C LEU A 323 -3.45 -4.49 -30.05
N ASN A 324 -2.78 -4.54 -28.88
CA ASN A 324 -2.98 -3.59 -27.79
C ASN A 324 -1.71 -2.79 -27.47
N SER A 325 -0.75 -2.79 -28.39
CA SER A 325 0.52 -2.06 -28.22
C SER A 325 0.30 -0.55 -28.12
N TYR A 326 1.21 0.14 -27.44
CA TYR A 326 1.31 1.59 -27.45
C TYR A 326 2.78 2.02 -27.56
N ALA A 327 3.03 3.01 -28.41
CA ALA A 327 4.37 3.48 -28.69
C ALA A 327 4.82 4.62 -27.75
N ASP A 328 3.88 5.29 -27.10
CA ASP A 328 4.18 6.42 -26.23
C ASP A 328 4.95 5.95 -25.00
N GLU A 329 5.94 6.73 -24.61
CA GLU A 329 6.68 6.48 -23.39
C GLU A 329 5.86 6.87 -22.17
N LEU A 330 5.73 5.95 -21.20
CA LEU A 330 5.01 6.21 -19.96
C LEU A 330 5.70 7.26 -19.08
N THR A 331 7.00 7.47 -19.24
CA THR A 331 7.76 8.51 -18.54
C THR A 331 9.03 8.89 -19.30
N LYS A 332 9.48 10.12 -19.06
CA LYS A 332 10.77 10.65 -19.56
C LYS A 332 11.84 10.69 -18.46
N LEU A 333 11.53 10.22 -17.28
CA LEU A 333 12.40 10.32 -16.12
C LEU A 333 13.33 9.12 -16.02
N THR A 334 14.48 9.34 -15.38
CA THR A 334 15.42 8.29 -14.97
C THR A 334 15.23 7.96 -13.49
N VAL A 335 15.85 6.88 -13.01
CA VAL A 335 15.82 6.53 -11.57
C VAL A 335 16.64 7.53 -10.75
N LYS A 336 17.74 8.02 -11.31
CA LYS A 336 18.65 8.93 -10.62
C LYS A 336 17.93 10.20 -10.15
N TRP A 337 18.15 10.56 -8.88
CA TRP A 337 17.63 11.80 -8.34
C TRP A 337 18.07 13.00 -9.17
N ASN A 338 17.14 13.87 -9.50
CA ASN A 338 17.40 15.12 -10.19
C ASN A 338 17.16 16.28 -9.21
N GLU A 339 18.19 17.09 -8.97
CA GLU A 339 18.11 18.27 -8.07
C GLU A 339 17.07 19.30 -8.54
N ASN A 340 16.78 19.31 -9.84
CA ASN A 340 15.73 20.12 -10.44
C ASN A 340 14.43 19.32 -10.63
N ALA A 341 14.20 18.29 -9.80
CA ALA A 341 13.06 17.40 -9.92
C ALA A 341 11.75 18.21 -9.88
N THR A 342 10.98 18.09 -10.94
CA THR A 342 9.62 18.59 -10.94
C THR A 342 8.74 17.73 -10.03
N PRO A 343 7.59 18.22 -9.57
CA PRO A 343 6.60 17.42 -8.85
C PRO A 343 6.33 16.06 -9.51
N GLU A 344 6.34 16.01 -10.84
CA GLU A 344 6.18 14.79 -11.61
C GLU A 344 7.30 13.78 -11.37
N ALA A 345 8.56 14.23 -11.29
CA ALA A 345 9.69 13.33 -11.07
C ALA A 345 9.61 12.63 -9.72
N VAL A 346 9.27 13.34 -8.66
CA VAL A 346 9.10 12.77 -7.32
C VAL A 346 7.85 11.88 -7.26
N SER A 347 6.75 12.30 -7.86
CA SER A 347 5.50 11.54 -7.90
C SER A 347 5.64 10.22 -8.67
N TYR A 348 6.31 10.22 -9.82
CA TYR A 348 6.52 9.00 -10.60
C TYR A 348 7.43 7.99 -9.89
N THR A 349 8.43 8.44 -9.17
CA THR A 349 9.28 7.55 -8.37
C THR A 349 8.55 7.01 -7.15
N HIS A 350 7.66 7.81 -6.56
CA HIS A 350 6.75 7.42 -5.49
C HIS A 350 5.76 6.34 -5.97
N LEU A 351 5.12 6.53 -7.11
CA LEU A 351 4.23 5.54 -7.73
C LEU A 351 4.90 4.16 -7.88
N ARG A 352 6.18 4.11 -8.27
CA ARG A 352 6.91 2.84 -8.42
C ARG A 352 7.10 2.06 -7.13
N ALA A 353 7.25 2.73 -6.02
CA ALA A 353 7.32 2.06 -4.72
C ALA A 353 5.92 1.64 -4.22
N HIS A 354 4.89 2.35 -4.66
CA HIS A 354 3.49 2.10 -4.30
C HIS A 354 2.75 1.14 -5.22
N GLU A 355 3.13 1.06 -6.50
CA GLU A 355 2.49 0.13 -7.45
C GLU A 355 2.57 -1.33 -7.02
N THR A 356 3.52 -1.65 -6.16
CA THR A 356 3.63 -2.96 -5.53
C THR A 356 2.62 -3.23 -4.42
N ARG A 357 1.69 -2.31 -4.15
CA ARG A 357 0.84 -2.37 -2.95
C ARG A 357 -0.64 -2.17 -3.13
N GLY A 358 -1.06 -1.42 -4.08
CA GLY A 358 -2.43 -0.93 -4.14
C GLY A 358 -3.29 -1.55 -5.22
N ASN A 359 -2.68 -2.22 -6.16
CA ASN A 359 -3.33 -2.72 -7.37
C ASN A 359 -3.27 -4.24 -7.51
N LEU A 360 -2.92 -4.94 -6.43
CA LEU A 360 -3.10 -6.37 -6.29
C LEU A 360 -4.40 -6.68 -5.58
#